data_dd12a173aede2584c0ad4be7eddc76aa
#
_entry.id   dd12a173aede2584c0ad4be7eddc76aa
#
_cell.length_a   1.000
_cell.length_b   1.000
_cell.length_c   1.000
_cell.angle_alpha   90.00
_cell.angle_beta   90.00
_cell.angle_gamma   90.00
#
_symmetry.space_group_name_H-M   'P 1'
#
loop_
_entity.id
_entity.type
_entity.pdbx_description
1 polymer ?
#
loop_
_entity_poly.entity_id
_entity_poly.type
_entity_poly.pdbx_seq_one_letter_code
_entity_poly.pdbx_strand_id
1 'polypeptide(L)'
;LRRQRQMCIRDSGINRLSLGLQSPQNRELKILGRIHTWEEFQESFFMARDAGFSNINIDLMSAIPEQTYTDWEKNLRTVAGLSPEHISAYSLIIEEGTPFGERKLKLPDEDTEYRMYENTAGILEEYGFHQYEISNYAKGGRECRHNKGYWQRIDYLGLGLGASSLLKHMRFSNTADMKEYIGNSAFPDKIRQNMESLTEADEMAEFMFLGLRMTEGVSMEAFAEYFGKNMENVYGEVLKKHLEIGMLEQKGDRKYLSRKGIHVSNGVMADFLL
;
A
#
# COMPACT_ATOMS: atom_id res chain seq x y z
N LEU A 1 -18.66 24.99 -4.40
CA LEU A 1 -18.13 24.57 -3.10
C LEU A 1 -17.04 23.50 -3.20
N ARG A 2 -17.17 22.41 -4.03
CA ARG A 2 -16.14 21.35 -4.17
C ARG A 2 -14.84 21.88 -4.78
N ARG A 3 -14.89 22.61 -5.92
CA ARG A 3 -13.72 23.22 -6.56
C ARG A 3 -13.00 24.20 -5.63
N GLN A 4 -13.73 25.08 -4.96
CA GLN A 4 -13.17 26.05 -4.02
C GLN A 4 -12.46 25.36 -2.86
N ARG A 5 -13.02 24.25 -2.35
CA ARG A 5 -12.38 23.45 -1.29
C ARG A 5 -11.06 22.83 -1.77
N GLN A 6 -10.99 22.29 -2.98
CA GLN A 6 -9.76 21.72 -3.54
C GLN A 6 -8.66 22.78 -3.74
N MET A 7 -9.05 23.99 -4.19
CA MET A 7 -8.10 25.12 -4.27
C MET A 7 -7.55 25.50 -2.90
N CYS A 8 -8.40 25.61 -1.86
CA CYS A 8 -7.95 25.88 -0.50
C CYS A 8 -7.02 24.80 0.05
N ILE A 9 -7.28 23.52 -0.25
CA ILE A 9 -6.41 22.40 0.15
C ILE A 9 -5.03 22.55 -0.49
N ARG A 10 -4.98 22.84 -1.78
CA ARG A 10 -3.72 23.05 -2.49
C ARG A 10 -2.95 24.26 -1.96
N ASP A 11 -3.65 25.37 -1.71
CA ASP A 11 -3.04 26.62 -1.21
C ASP A 11 -2.45 26.44 0.20
N SER A 12 -2.90 25.45 0.95
CA SER A 12 -2.29 25.05 2.24
C SER A 12 -1.02 24.19 2.10
N GLY A 13 -0.49 24.01 0.88
CA GLY A 13 0.75 23.29 0.61
C GLY A 13 0.57 21.80 0.28
N ILE A 14 -0.66 21.27 0.28
CA ILE A 14 -0.94 19.90 -0.14
C ILE A 14 -0.78 19.80 -1.66
N ASN A 15 0.10 18.91 -2.12
CA ASN A 15 0.48 18.79 -3.53
C ASN A 15 0.13 17.42 -4.15
N ARG A 16 -0.38 16.47 -3.36
CA ARG A 16 -0.80 15.14 -3.82
C ARG A 16 -2.19 14.81 -3.28
N LEU A 17 -3.04 14.26 -4.13
CA LEU A 17 -4.35 13.72 -3.73
C LEU A 17 -4.40 12.21 -3.98
N SER A 18 -5.11 11.48 -3.13
CA SER A 18 -5.53 10.10 -3.37
C SER A 18 -7.05 10.05 -3.44
N LEU A 19 -7.58 9.48 -4.51
CA LEU A 19 -9.00 9.40 -4.79
C LEU A 19 -9.43 7.93 -4.83
N GLY A 20 -10.26 7.51 -3.89
CA GLY A 20 -10.79 6.16 -3.78
C GLY A 20 -11.92 5.90 -4.79
N LEU A 21 -11.58 5.53 -6.02
CA LEU A 21 -12.55 5.11 -7.03
C LEU A 21 -13.07 3.71 -6.78
N GLN A 22 -12.16 2.76 -6.60
CA GLN A 22 -12.34 1.32 -6.46
C GLN A 22 -12.67 0.60 -7.79
N SER A 23 -13.60 1.10 -8.59
CA SER A 23 -13.92 0.61 -9.93
C SER A 23 -14.56 1.69 -10.79
N PRO A 24 -14.25 1.75 -12.10
CA PRO A 24 -14.96 2.61 -13.05
C PRO A 24 -16.29 2.00 -13.53
N GLN A 25 -16.70 0.87 -12.98
CA GLN A 25 -17.98 0.23 -13.30
C GLN A 25 -19.00 0.45 -12.18
N ASN A 26 -20.09 1.14 -12.49
CA ASN A 26 -21.16 1.43 -11.52
C ASN A 26 -21.79 0.16 -10.90
N ARG A 27 -21.77 -0.98 -11.62
CA ARG A 27 -22.18 -2.29 -11.09
C ARG A 27 -21.30 -2.70 -9.90
N GLU A 28 -19.99 -2.62 -10.07
CA GLU A 28 -19.01 -3.01 -9.05
C GLU A 28 -19.03 -2.05 -7.86
N LEU A 29 -19.20 -0.74 -8.11
CA LEU A 29 -19.37 0.26 -7.05
C LEU A 29 -20.59 -0.04 -6.16
N LYS A 30 -21.71 -0.45 -6.77
CA LYS A 30 -22.92 -0.86 -6.02
C LYS A 30 -22.68 -2.12 -5.19
N ILE A 31 -21.96 -3.12 -5.71
CA ILE A 31 -21.57 -4.32 -4.95
C ILE A 31 -20.75 -3.93 -3.73
N LEU A 32 -19.79 -3.02 -3.89
CA LEU A 32 -18.96 -2.48 -2.80
C LEU A 32 -19.70 -1.54 -1.84
N GLY A 33 -20.96 -1.23 -2.10
CA GLY A 33 -21.75 -0.28 -1.29
C GLY A 33 -21.28 1.16 -1.39
N ARG A 34 -20.60 1.53 -2.49
CA ARG A 34 -20.16 2.90 -2.72
C ARG A 34 -21.33 3.77 -3.13
N ILE A 35 -21.37 5.00 -2.58
CA ILE A 35 -22.44 5.98 -2.84
C ILE A 35 -22.20 6.81 -4.09
N HIS A 36 -20.95 6.89 -4.55
CA HIS A 36 -20.58 7.64 -5.76
C HIS A 36 -20.67 6.77 -7.01
N THR A 37 -20.82 7.42 -8.14
CA THR A 37 -20.77 6.81 -9.48
C THR A 37 -19.45 7.10 -10.19
N TRP A 38 -19.20 6.40 -11.29
CA TRP A 38 -18.06 6.67 -12.15
C TRP A 38 -18.06 8.12 -12.69
N GLU A 39 -19.22 8.62 -13.08
CA GLU A 39 -19.40 9.97 -13.60
C GLU A 39 -19.06 11.02 -12.54
N GLU A 40 -19.53 10.86 -11.31
CA GLU A 40 -19.23 11.75 -10.17
C GLU A 40 -17.73 11.70 -9.79
N PHE A 41 -17.10 10.53 -9.93
CA PHE A 41 -15.66 10.41 -9.74
C PHE A 41 -14.90 11.19 -10.82
N GLN A 42 -15.27 11.05 -12.09
CA GLN A 42 -14.63 11.79 -13.20
C GLN A 42 -14.74 13.30 -12.98
N GLU A 43 -15.91 13.82 -12.61
CA GLU A 43 -16.08 15.23 -12.27
C GLU A 43 -15.11 15.66 -11.15
N SER A 44 -14.97 14.83 -10.10
CA SER A 44 -14.08 15.11 -8.97
C SER A 44 -12.60 15.07 -9.38
N PHE A 45 -12.21 14.14 -10.24
CA PHE A 45 -10.87 14.04 -10.79
C PHE A 45 -10.51 15.26 -11.64
N PHE A 46 -11.36 15.65 -12.57
CA PHE A 46 -11.11 16.82 -13.41
C PHE A 46 -11.16 18.13 -12.63
N MET A 47 -12.04 18.26 -11.64
CA MET A 47 -11.99 19.39 -10.72
C MET A 47 -10.66 19.48 -9.97
N ALA A 48 -10.07 18.35 -9.57
CA ALA A 48 -8.75 18.35 -8.94
C ALA A 48 -7.66 18.81 -9.93
N ARG A 49 -7.72 18.37 -11.18
CA ARG A 49 -6.82 18.86 -12.25
C ARG A 49 -6.97 20.36 -12.46
N ASP A 50 -8.19 20.89 -12.58
CA ASP A 50 -8.48 22.30 -12.74
C ASP A 50 -8.03 23.14 -11.54
N ALA A 51 -8.05 22.58 -10.33
CA ALA A 51 -7.47 23.19 -9.14
C ALA A 51 -5.93 23.15 -9.14
N GLY A 52 -5.31 22.50 -10.15
CA GLY A 52 -3.87 22.45 -10.40
C GLY A 52 -3.13 21.34 -9.67
N PHE A 53 -3.81 20.28 -9.23
CA PHE A 53 -3.13 19.07 -8.74
C PHE A 53 -2.52 18.30 -9.90
N SER A 54 -1.20 18.16 -9.92
CA SER A 54 -0.42 17.41 -10.90
C SER A 54 0.13 16.08 -10.36
N ASN A 55 -0.33 15.66 -9.19
CA ASN A 55 0.02 14.39 -8.58
C ASN A 55 -1.24 13.79 -7.93
N ILE A 56 -1.94 12.95 -8.70
CA ILE A 56 -3.18 12.31 -8.25
C ILE A 56 -2.99 10.80 -8.29
N ASN A 57 -3.32 10.17 -7.19
CA ASN A 57 -3.47 8.73 -7.08
C ASN A 57 -4.94 8.33 -7.25
N ILE A 58 -5.16 7.20 -7.91
CA ILE A 58 -6.48 6.54 -7.99
C ILE A 58 -6.36 5.16 -7.38
N ASP A 59 -7.21 4.86 -6.41
CA ASP A 59 -7.28 3.54 -5.80
C ASP A 59 -8.26 2.66 -6.58
N LEU A 60 -7.82 1.45 -6.95
CA LEU A 60 -8.58 0.41 -7.64
C LEU A 60 -8.59 -0.88 -6.82
N MET A 61 -9.69 -1.60 -6.90
CA MET A 61 -9.89 -2.86 -6.20
C MET A 61 -10.16 -3.98 -7.21
N SER A 62 -9.38 -5.05 -7.15
CA SER A 62 -9.61 -6.30 -7.87
C SER A 62 -10.32 -7.31 -6.97
N ALA A 63 -10.68 -8.45 -7.54
CA ALA A 63 -11.37 -9.55 -6.86
C ALA A 63 -12.71 -9.16 -6.21
N ILE A 64 -13.38 -8.13 -6.75
CA ILE A 64 -14.73 -7.76 -6.33
C ILE A 64 -15.69 -8.92 -6.66
N PRO A 65 -16.71 -9.21 -5.81
CA PRO A 65 -17.69 -10.23 -6.12
C PRO A 65 -18.26 -10.11 -7.55
N GLU A 66 -18.31 -11.22 -8.28
CA GLU A 66 -18.74 -11.33 -9.67
C GLU A 66 -17.85 -10.62 -10.72
N GLN A 67 -16.71 -10.06 -10.32
CA GLN A 67 -15.76 -9.44 -11.24
C GLN A 67 -15.03 -10.52 -12.05
N THR A 68 -14.95 -10.33 -13.35
CA THR A 68 -14.16 -11.20 -14.24
C THR A 68 -12.78 -10.59 -14.51
N TYR A 69 -11.85 -11.41 -15.00
CA TYR A 69 -10.55 -10.91 -15.47
C TYR A 69 -10.70 -9.80 -16.55
N THR A 70 -11.66 -9.97 -17.47
CA THR A 70 -11.93 -8.95 -18.53
C THR A 70 -12.46 -7.64 -17.94
N ASP A 71 -13.28 -7.72 -16.89
CA ASP A 71 -13.73 -6.52 -16.16
C ASP A 71 -12.55 -5.81 -15.55
N TRP A 72 -11.65 -6.54 -14.89
CA TRP A 72 -10.45 -5.96 -14.27
C TRP A 72 -9.51 -5.32 -15.29
N GLU A 73 -9.18 -6.00 -16.39
CA GLU A 73 -8.38 -5.43 -17.47
C GLU A 73 -8.99 -4.14 -18.00
N LYS A 74 -10.31 -4.13 -18.26
CA LYS A 74 -11.04 -2.94 -18.70
C LYS A 74 -10.95 -1.81 -17.66
N ASN A 75 -11.06 -2.13 -16.37
CA ASN A 75 -10.96 -1.15 -15.29
C ASN A 75 -9.58 -0.47 -15.28
N LEU A 76 -8.50 -1.26 -15.37
CA LEU A 76 -7.14 -0.75 -15.44
C LEU A 76 -6.94 0.19 -16.63
N ARG A 77 -7.31 -0.25 -17.84
CA ARG A 77 -7.18 0.55 -19.07
C ARG A 77 -8.01 1.84 -19.01
N THR A 78 -9.23 1.77 -18.48
CA THR A 78 -10.11 2.93 -18.33
C THR A 78 -9.49 3.98 -17.42
N VAL A 79 -8.96 3.55 -16.27
CA VAL A 79 -8.38 4.46 -15.28
C VAL A 79 -7.01 4.97 -15.72
N ALA A 80 -6.17 4.13 -16.30
CA ALA A 80 -4.87 4.54 -16.84
C ALA A 80 -5.04 5.58 -17.96
N GLY A 81 -6.14 5.49 -18.75
CA GLY A 81 -6.51 6.46 -19.77
C GLY A 81 -6.82 7.86 -19.24
N LEU A 82 -7.20 8.03 -17.97
CA LEU A 82 -7.31 9.34 -17.32
C LEU A 82 -5.94 9.99 -17.06
N SER A 83 -4.87 9.25 -17.26
CA SER A 83 -3.48 9.69 -17.04
C SER A 83 -3.21 10.23 -15.63
N PRO A 84 -3.58 9.51 -14.54
CA PRO A 84 -3.09 9.86 -13.22
C PRO A 84 -1.57 9.65 -13.14
N GLU A 85 -0.93 10.13 -12.10
CA GLU A 85 0.50 9.93 -11.85
C GLU A 85 0.77 8.66 -11.07
N HIS A 86 -0.27 8.14 -10.38
CA HIS A 86 -0.14 7.00 -9.49
C HIS A 86 -1.45 6.18 -9.49
N ILE A 87 -1.33 4.87 -9.41
CA ILE A 87 -2.46 3.93 -9.23
C ILE A 87 -2.11 2.98 -8.09
N SER A 88 -3.02 2.83 -7.13
CA SER A 88 -2.99 1.77 -6.14
C SER A 88 -3.97 0.70 -6.59
N ALA A 89 -3.51 -0.53 -6.82
CA ALA A 89 -4.31 -1.65 -7.26
C ALA A 89 -4.12 -2.83 -6.30
N TYR A 90 -5.17 -3.21 -5.59
CA TYR A 90 -5.14 -4.25 -4.55
C TYR A 90 -6.39 -5.11 -4.59
N SER A 91 -6.26 -6.37 -4.17
CA SER A 91 -7.38 -7.31 -4.08
C SER A 91 -8.28 -6.98 -2.89
N LEU A 92 -9.58 -7.23 -3.05
CA LEU A 92 -10.54 -7.18 -1.94
C LEU A 92 -10.19 -8.23 -0.88
N ILE A 93 -9.98 -7.79 0.35
CA ILE A 93 -9.82 -8.66 1.51
C ILE A 93 -11.14 -8.66 2.29
N ILE A 94 -11.65 -9.85 2.58
CA ILE A 94 -12.86 -10.03 3.40
C ILE A 94 -12.43 -10.21 4.85
N GLU A 95 -12.81 -9.28 5.70
CA GLU A 95 -12.54 -9.33 7.13
C GLU A 95 -13.78 -9.78 7.91
N GLU A 96 -13.58 -10.62 8.92
CA GLU A 96 -14.66 -11.02 9.85
C GLU A 96 -15.24 -9.80 10.56
N GLY A 97 -16.54 -9.83 10.87
CA GLY A 97 -17.22 -8.71 11.52
C GLY A 97 -17.53 -7.52 10.61
N THR A 98 -17.22 -7.63 9.31
CA THR A 98 -17.63 -6.63 8.31
C THR A 98 -18.91 -7.07 7.59
N PRO A 99 -19.68 -6.13 6.99
CA PRO A 99 -20.86 -6.50 6.18
C PRO A 99 -20.55 -7.46 5.03
N PHE A 100 -19.31 -7.49 4.53
CA PHE A 100 -18.87 -8.48 3.54
C PHE A 100 -18.55 -9.83 4.18
N GLY A 101 -17.93 -9.86 5.35
CA GLY A 101 -17.65 -11.10 6.09
C GLY A 101 -18.90 -11.88 6.49
N GLU A 102 -20.02 -11.18 6.67
CA GLU A 102 -21.33 -11.78 7.02
C GLU A 102 -22.13 -12.31 5.81
N ARG A 103 -21.67 -12.02 4.58
CA ARG A 103 -22.38 -12.37 3.34
C ARG A 103 -21.74 -13.55 2.64
N LYS A 104 -22.58 -14.40 2.04
CA LYS A 104 -22.10 -15.41 1.10
C LYS A 104 -21.84 -14.75 -0.26
N LEU A 105 -20.60 -14.40 -0.52
CA LEU A 105 -20.18 -13.68 -1.73
C LEU A 105 -19.72 -14.68 -2.81
N LYS A 106 -19.96 -14.34 -4.07
CA LYS A 106 -19.42 -15.06 -5.22
C LYS A 106 -18.13 -14.36 -5.65
N LEU A 107 -17.02 -14.69 -5.00
CA LEU A 107 -15.71 -14.19 -5.36
C LEU A 107 -15.18 -14.84 -6.64
N PRO A 108 -14.27 -14.19 -7.38
CA PRO A 108 -13.46 -14.87 -8.38
C PRO A 108 -12.73 -16.06 -7.77
N ASP A 109 -12.43 -17.08 -8.57
CA ASP A 109 -11.57 -18.17 -8.14
C ASP A 109 -10.09 -17.72 -8.06
N GLU A 110 -9.28 -18.50 -7.37
CA GLU A 110 -7.86 -18.22 -7.14
C GLU A 110 -7.08 -18.02 -8.45
N ASP A 111 -7.38 -18.81 -9.49
CA ASP A 111 -6.73 -18.68 -10.81
C ASP A 111 -7.08 -17.34 -11.47
N THR A 112 -8.33 -16.90 -11.34
CA THR A 112 -8.77 -15.61 -11.86
C THR A 112 -8.12 -14.46 -11.10
N GLU A 113 -8.06 -14.54 -9.78
CA GLU A 113 -7.39 -13.53 -8.94
C GLU A 113 -5.89 -13.47 -9.22
N TYR A 114 -5.24 -14.62 -9.34
CA TYR A 114 -3.84 -14.72 -9.75
C TYR A 114 -3.61 -14.01 -11.09
N ARG A 115 -4.43 -14.29 -12.10
CA ARG A 115 -4.33 -13.65 -13.42
C ARG A 115 -4.57 -12.15 -13.37
N MET A 116 -5.49 -11.67 -12.54
CA MET A 116 -5.74 -10.24 -12.35
C MET A 116 -4.47 -9.55 -11.84
N TYR A 117 -3.85 -10.10 -10.80
CA TYR A 117 -2.62 -9.53 -10.24
C TYR A 117 -1.46 -9.62 -11.24
N GLU A 118 -1.20 -10.80 -11.81
CA GLU A 118 -0.06 -11.08 -12.69
C GLU A 118 -0.01 -10.15 -13.91
N ASN A 119 -1.18 -9.81 -14.47
CA ASN A 119 -1.24 -8.99 -15.68
C ASN A 119 -1.34 -7.48 -15.38
N THR A 120 -1.61 -7.07 -14.14
CA THR A 120 -1.78 -5.66 -13.78
C THR A 120 -0.55 -4.83 -14.12
N ALA A 121 0.65 -5.30 -13.76
CA ALA A 121 1.89 -4.57 -14.04
C ALA A 121 2.11 -4.36 -15.54
N GLY A 122 1.96 -5.41 -16.35
CA GLY A 122 2.13 -5.31 -17.81
C GLY A 122 1.12 -4.37 -18.46
N ILE A 123 -0.16 -4.43 -18.04
CA ILE A 123 -1.19 -3.53 -18.57
C ILE A 123 -0.86 -2.07 -18.22
N LEU A 124 -0.44 -1.79 -16.98
CA LEU A 124 -0.14 -0.43 -16.54
C LEU A 124 1.17 0.10 -17.16
N GLU A 125 2.14 -0.79 -17.47
CA GLU A 125 3.37 -0.43 -18.15
C GLU A 125 3.12 0.15 -19.56
N GLU A 126 2.09 -0.32 -20.27
CA GLU A 126 1.65 0.24 -21.55
C GLU A 126 1.28 1.74 -21.46
N TYR A 127 0.93 2.23 -20.26
CA TYR A 127 0.57 3.62 -19.96
C TYR A 127 1.68 4.39 -19.22
N GLY A 128 2.89 3.80 -19.12
CA GLY A 128 4.06 4.42 -18.51
C GLY A 128 4.12 4.36 -16.99
N PHE A 129 3.34 3.48 -16.36
CA PHE A 129 3.47 3.18 -14.94
C PHE A 129 4.48 2.06 -14.72
N HIS A 130 5.20 2.10 -13.61
CA HIS A 130 6.02 0.99 -13.13
C HIS A 130 5.57 0.61 -11.73
N GLN A 131 5.59 -0.67 -11.45
CA GLN A 131 5.34 -1.20 -10.11
C GLN A 131 6.56 -0.91 -9.23
N TYR A 132 6.39 -0.27 -8.08
CA TYR A 132 7.48 0.01 -7.16
C TYR A 132 7.34 -0.70 -5.80
N GLU A 133 6.15 -1.20 -5.50
CA GLU A 133 5.87 -2.11 -4.39
C GLU A 133 4.64 -2.99 -4.74
N ILE A 134 4.26 -3.92 -3.88
CA ILE A 134 3.28 -4.98 -4.16
C ILE A 134 1.98 -4.46 -4.79
N SER A 135 1.45 -3.33 -4.31
CA SER A 135 0.11 -2.84 -4.69
C SER A 135 0.12 -1.48 -5.38
N ASN A 136 1.30 -0.85 -5.55
CA ASN A 136 1.37 0.52 -6.03
C ASN A 136 2.21 0.67 -7.30
N TYR A 137 1.66 1.46 -8.22
CA TYR A 137 2.20 1.72 -9.55
C TYR A 137 2.30 3.24 -9.75
N ALA A 138 3.42 3.72 -10.29
CA ALA A 138 3.64 5.15 -10.46
C ALA A 138 4.33 5.46 -11.79
N LYS A 139 4.10 6.65 -12.32
CA LYS A 139 4.97 7.23 -13.35
C LYS A 139 6.28 7.70 -12.73
N GLY A 140 7.35 7.77 -13.50
CA GLY A 140 8.69 8.06 -13.00
C GLY A 140 8.76 9.27 -12.05
N GLY A 141 9.31 9.06 -10.85
CA GLY A 141 9.44 10.08 -9.81
C GLY A 141 8.13 10.46 -9.09
N ARG A 142 7.06 9.66 -9.26
CA ARG A 142 5.75 9.90 -8.65
C ARG A 142 5.36 8.85 -7.62
N GLU A 143 6.30 7.99 -7.21
CA GLU A 143 6.11 7.04 -6.11
C GLU A 143 5.69 7.76 -4.83
N CYS A 144 4.82 7.14 -4.05
CA CYS A 144 4.36 7.70 -2.79
C CYS A 144 5.47 7.64 -1.74
N ARG A 145 6.14 8.77 -1.47
CA ARG A 145 7.21 8.86 -0.47
C ARG A 145 6.76 8.41 0.92
N HIS A 146 5.52 8.70 1.28
CA HIS A 146 4.95 8.30 2.57
C HIS A 146 4.88 6.76 2.69
N ASN A 147 4.36 6.08 1.66
CA ASN A 147 4.29 4.62 1.65
C ASN A 147 5.70 4.00 1.63
N LYS A 148 6.61 4.53 0.79
CA LYS A 148 8.01 4.08 0.78
C LYS A 148 8.67 4.25 2.15
N GLY A 149 8.39 5.36 2.84
CA GLY A 149 8.90 5.60 4.20
C GLY A 149 8.50 4.49 5.19
N TYR A 150 7.27 4.00 5.13
CA TYR A 150 6.85 2.85 5.94
C TYR A 150 7.61 1.58 5.58
N TRP A 151 7.74 1.28 4.28
CA TRP A 151 8.45 0.07 3.82
C TRP A 151 9.96 0.13 4.08
N GLN A 152 10.52 1.32 4.22
CA GLN A 152 11.93 1.57 4.56
C GLN A 152 12.16 1.81 6.05
N ARG A 153 11.15 1.63 6.90
CA ARG A 153 11.22 1.86 8.35
C ARG A 153 11.72 3.26 8.75
N ILE A 154 11.40 4.29 7.95
CA ILE A 154 11.70 5.67 8.31
C ILE A 154 10.81 6.07 9.50
N ASP A 155 11.41 6.72 10.50
CA ASP A 155 10.70 7.27 11.66
C ASP A 155 9.54 8.15 11.21
N TYR A 156 8.38 7.97 11.84
CA TYR A 156 7.19 8.80 11.59
C TYR A 156 6.41 9.08 12.85
N LEU A 157 5.81 10.26 12.92
CA LEU A 157 4.92 10.68 14.00
C LEU A 157 3.48 10.72 13.50
N GLY A 158 2.63 9.89 14.09
CA GLY A 158 1.19 9.91 13.84
C GLY A 158 0.51 11.10 14.51
N LEU A 159 -0.23 11.86 13.71
CA LEU A 159 -1.02 12.99 14.20
C LEU A 159 -2.50 12.66 14.08
N GLY A 160 -3.23 12.89 15.17
CA GLY A 160 -4.66 12.66 15.24
C GLY A 160 -5.04 11.48 16.12
N LEU A 161 -6.35 11.26 16.21
CA LEU A 161 -6.99 10.21 17.00
C LEU A 161 -6.61 8.83 16.48
N GLY A 162 -6.14 7.94 17.36
CA GLY A 162 -5.75 6.57 17.01
C GLY A 162 -4.52 6.45 16.11
N ALA A 163 -3.84 7.54 15.76
CA ALA A 163 -2.71 7.52 14.84
C ALA A 163 -1.49 6.83 15.46
N SER A 164 -0.87 5.93 14.70
CA SER A 164 0.33 5.20 15.12
C SER A 164 1.61 5.96 14.77
N SER A 165 2.65 5.72 15.54
CA SER A 165 3.99 6.31 15.37
C SER A 165 5.06 5.23 15.49
N LEU A 166 6.17 5.45 14.79
CA LEU A 166 7.43 4.74 15.00
C LEU A 166 8.52 5.79 15.13
N LEU A 167 9.10 5.92 16.32
CA LEU A 167 10.17 6.88 16.60
C LEU A 167 11.26 6.19 17.42
N LYS A 168 12.49 6.18 16.91
CA LYS A 168 13.67 5.69 17.64
C LYS A 168 13.40 4.37 18.36
N HIS A 169 13.15 3.30 17.71
CA HIS A 169 12.90 1.98 18.32
C HIS A 169 11.60 1.88 19.15
N MET A 170 10.79 2.92 19.21
CA MET A 170 9.54 2.93 19.98
C MET A 170 8.34 2.99 19.04
N ARG A 171 7.42 2.03 19.18
CA ARG A 171 6.10 2.07 18.55
C ARG A 171 5.06 2.47 19.57
N PHE A 172 4.14 3.35 19.18
CA PHE A 172 3.02 3.76 20.02
C PHE A 172 1.86 4.27 19.15
N SER A 173 0.68 4.36 19.75
CA SER A 173 -0.48 5.01 19.10
C SER A 173 -1.02 6.11 20.00
N ASN A 174 -1.70 7.06 19.40
CA ASN A 174 -2.51 8.00 20.15
C ASN A 174 -3.80 7.32 20.60
N THR A 175 -4.41 7.81 21.69
CA THR A 175 -5.71 7.31 22.16
C THR A 175 -6.76 7.36 21.06
N ALA A 176 -7.64 6.37 21.03
CA ALA A 176 -8.82 6.33 20.15
C ALA A 176 -10.04 7.03 20.79
N ASP A 177 -9.97 7.46 22.05
CA ASP A 177 -11.03 8.23 22.70
C ASP A 177 -10.92 9.72 22.37
N MET A 178 -11.97 10.26 21.75
CA MET A 178 -12.04 11.66 21.29
C MET A 178 -11.95 12.66 22.45
N LYS A 179 -12.57 12.35 23.60
CA LYS A 179 -12.58 13.27 24.75
C LYS A 179 -11.20 13.32 25.39
N GLU A 180 -10.58 12.15 25.58
CA GLU A 180 -9.23 12.03 26.07
C GLU A 180 -8.23 12.74 25.17
N TYR A 181 -8.32 12.52 23.84
CA TYR A 181 -7.44 13.14 22.86
C TYR A 181 -7.52 14.67 22.90
N ILE A 182 -8.74 15.25 22.86
CA ILE A 182 -8.94 16.70 22.88
C ILE A 182 -8.52 17.26 24.24
N GLY A 183 -8.92 16.63 25.35
CA GLY A 183 -8.65 17.11 26.69
C GLY A 183 -7.16 17.11 27.06
N ASN A 184 -6.37 16.25 26.45
CA ASN A 184 -4.93 16.11 26.72
C ASN A 184 -4.04 16.46 25.52
N SER A 185 -4.57 17.05 24.44
CA SER A 185 -3.81 17.33 23.21
C SER A 185 -2.55 18.21 23.39
N ALA A 186 -2.56 19.06 24.42
CA ALA A 186 -1.38 19.85 24.82
C ALA A 186 -0.29 19.03 25.55
N PHE A 187 -0.58 17.80 25.94
CA PHE A 187 0.30 16.92 26.68
C PHE A 187 0.48 15.59 25.96
N PRO A 188 1.35 15.50 24.93
CA PRO A 188 1.46 14.33 24.05
C PRO A 188 1.66 12.99 24.83
N ASP A 189 2.36 13.01 25.93
CA ASP A 189 2.60 11.79 26.73
C ASP A 189 1.33 11.24 27.37
N LYS A 190 0.30 12.07 27.57
CA LYS A 190 -0.99 11.63 28.14
C LYS A 190 -1.94 11.02 27.12
N ILE A 191 -1.70 11.23 25.85
CA ILE A 191 -2.52 10.65 24.76
C ILE A 191 -1.86 9.42 24.11
N ARG A 192 -0.60 9.11 24.46
CA ARG A 192 0.11 7.94 23.92
C ARG A 192 -0.32 6.68 24.64
N GLN A 193 -0.61 5.65 23.84
CA GLN A 193 -1.01 4.32 24.30
C GLN A 193 -0.22 3.25 23.53
N ASN A 194 -0.29 2.00 23.99
CA ASN A 194 0.32 0.84 23.33
C ASN A 194 1.82 1.05 23.05
N MET A 195 2.53 1.60 24.05
CA MET A 195 3.97 1.85 23.93
C MET A 195 4.74 0.54 23.95
N GLU A 196 5.48 0.29 22.89
CA GLU A 196 6.30 -0.89 22.68
C GLU A 196 7.73 -0.48 22.32
N SER A 197 8.71 -1.01 23.03
CA SER A 197 10.12 -0.87 22.66
C SER A 197 10.50 -2.04 21.79
N LEU A 198 10.84 -1.77 20.54
CA LEU A 198 11.26 -2.80 19.60
C LEU A 198 12.66 -3.31 19.99
N THR A 199 12.82 -4.61 20.01
CA THR A 199 14.13 -5.24 20.14
C THR A 199 14.88 -5.19 18.82
N GLU A 200 16.19 -5.42 18.85
CA GLU A 200 16.97 -5.52 17.61
C GLU A 200 16.46 -6.65 16.69
N ALA A 201 15.96 -7.74 17.28
CA ALA A 201 15.35 -8.84 16.52
C ALA A 201 14.08 -8.39 15.80
N ASP A 202 13.19 -7.65 16.49
CA ASP A 202 11.98 -7.08 15.87
C ASP A 202 12.33 -6.15 14.72
N GLU A 203 13.34 -5.31 14.91
CA GLU A 203 13.77 -4.36 13.86
C GLU A 203 14.40 -5.05 12.65
N MET A 204 15.20 -6.10 12.86
CA MET A 204 15.75 -6.91 11.76
C MET A 204 14.62 -7.61 10.99
N ALA A 205 13.62 -8.18 11.70
CA ALA A 205 12.46 -8.80 11.08
C ALA A 205 11.66 -7.78 10.24
N GLU A 206 11.40 -6.60 10.81
CA GLU A 206 10.70 -5.52 10.11
C GLU A 206 11.48 -5.03 8.88
N PHE A 207 12.79 -4.88 8.97
CA PHE A 207 13.63 -4.52 7.83
C PHE A 207 13.43 -5.49 6.67
N MET A 208 13.35 -6.79 6.98
CA MET A 208 13.14 -7.81 5.97
C MET A 208 11.72 -7.77 5.42
N PHE A 209 10.69 -7.95 6.23
CA PHE A 209 9.33 -8.11 5.71
C PHE A 209 8.72 -6.81 5.15
N LEU A 210 9.09 -5.64 5.66
CA LEU A 210 8.67 -4.37 5.07
C LEU A 210 9.45 -4.07 3.79
N GLY A 211 10.77 -4.26 3.81
CA GLY A 211 11.63 -4.00 2.67
C GLY A 211 11.34 -4.94 1.48
N LEU A 212 10.99 -6.19 1.73
CA LEU A 212 10.57 -7.13 0.69
C LEU A 212 9.24 -6.78 0.01
N ARG A 213 8.45 -5.86 0.55
CA ARG A 213 7.30 -5.30 -0.17
C ARG A 213 7.69 -4.44 -1.35
N MET A 214 8.86 -3.83 -1.30
CA MET A 214 9.40 -3.04 -2.42
C MET A 214 9.88 -3.95 -3.54
N THR A 215 9.62 -3.59 -4.80
CA THR A 215 10.12 -4.34 -5.96
C THR A 215 11.64 -4.35 -6.04
N GLU A 216 12.30 -3.34 -5.50
CA GLU A 216 13.75 -3.28 -5.35
C GLU A 216 14.29 -4.17 -4.23
N GLY A 217 13.43 -4.65 -3.32
CA GLY A 217 13.78 -5.51 -2.21
C GLY A 217 14.70 -4.87 -1.18
N VAL A 218 15.44 -5.71 -0.44
CA VAL A 218 16.33 -5.33 0.67
C VAL A 218 17.80 -5.38 0.23
N SER A 219 18.59 -4.42 0.70
CA SER A 219 20.03 -4.36 0.47
C SER A 219 20.77 -5.05 1.62
N MET A 220 21.69 -5.96 1.30
CA MET A 220 22.55 -6.62 2.29
C MET A 220 23.53 -5.64 2.92
N GLU A 221 24.03 -4.68 2.12
CA GLU A 221 24.93 -3.61 2.60
C GLU A 221 24.21 -2.69 3.59
N ALA A 222 22.98 -2.22 3.24
CA ALA A 222 22.19 -1.39 4.13
C ALA A 222 21.81 -2.11 5.43
N PHE A 223 21.53 -3.42 5.38
CA PHE A 223 21.29 -4.23 6.57
C PHE A 223 22.54 -4.27 7.47
N ALA A 224 23.72 -4.53 6.87
CA ALA A 224 24.97 -4.57 7.62
C ALA A 224 25.35 -3.21 8.21
N GLU A 225 25.10 -2.12 7.48
CA GLU A 225 25.34 -0.76 7.95
C GLU A 225 24.42 -0.41 9.13
N TYR A 226 23.14 -0.77 9.07
CA TYR A 226 22.17 -0.43 10.10
C TYR A 226 22.33 -1.26 11.38
N PHE A 227 22.56 -2.59 11.24
CA PHE A 227 22.58 -3.52 12.36
C PHE A 227 24.00 -3.97 12.80
N GLY A 228 25.03 -3.62 12.06
CA GLY A 228 26.40 -4.10 12.31
C GLY A 228 26.56 -5.63 12.12
N LYS A 229 25.62 -6.27 11.43
CA LYS A 229 25.54 -7.72 11.24
C LYS A 229 25.40 -8.08 9.76
N ASN A 230 25.98 -9.18 9.35
CA ASN A 230 25.75 -9.69 8.00
C ASN A 230 24.37 -10.34 7.93
N MET A 231 23.55 -9.97 6.93
CA MET A 231 22.21 -10.50 6.72
C MET A 231 22.19 -12.03 6.57
N GLU A 232 23.19 -12.59 5.88
CA GLU A 232 23.29 -14.05 5.69
C GLU A 232 23.64 -14.80 6.97
N ASN A 233 24.32 -14.16 7.94
CA ASN A 233 24.58 -14.77 9.25
C ASN A 233 23.30 -14.83 10.10
N VAL A 234 22.36 -13.94 9.89
CA VAL A 234 21.08 -13.88 10.64
C VAL A 234 20.03 -14.73 9.94
N TYR A 235 19.87 -14.60 8.62
CA TYR A 235 18.77 -15.16 7.85
C TYR A 235 19.20 -16.21 6.82
N GLY A 236 20.44 -16.72 6.89
CA GLY A 236 21.02 -17.56 5.83
C GLY A 236 20.16 -18.76 5.43
N GLU A 237 19.60 -19.49 6.41
CA GLU A 237 18.71 -20.64 6.16
C GLU A 237 17.43 -20.22 5.41
N VAL A 238 16.78 -19.12 5.87
CA VAL A 238 15.55 -18.61 5.27
C VAL A 238 15.84 -18.11 3.85
N LEU A 239 16.90 -17.34 3.68
CA LEU A 239 17.31 -16.81 2.37
C LEU A 239 17.61 -17.94 1.38
N LYS A 240 18.40 -18.93 1.82
CA LYS A 240 18.74 -20.10 1.00
C LYS A 240 17.48 -20.86 0.57
N LYS A 241 16.59 -21.18 1.52
CA LYS A 241 15.30 -21.83 1.24
C LYS A 241 14.53 -21.12 0.15
N HIS A 242 14.32 -19.80 0.29
CA HIS A 242 13.48 -19.05 -0.64
C HIS A 242 14.16 -18.79 -2.00
N LEU A 243 15.49 -18.68 -2.05
CA LEU A 243 16.24 -18.62 -3.31
C LEU A 243 16.16 -19.95 -4.07
N GLU A 244 16.34 -21.09 -3.39
CA GLU A 244 16.28 -22.42 -3.99
C GLU A 244 14.90 -22.74 -4.59
N ILE A 245 13.82 -22.36 -3.94
CA ILE A 245 12.45 -22.58 -4.43
C ILE A 245 11.94 -21.46 -5.35
N GLY A 246 12.79 -20.46 -5.63
CA GLY A 246 12.50 -19.38 -6.56
C GLY A 246 11.44 -18.38 -6.07
N MET A 247 11.26 -18.21 -4.77
CA MET A 247 10.41 -17.17 -4.17
C MET A 247 11.15 -15.85 -4.01
N LEU A 248 12.46 -15.92 -3.78
CA LEU A 248 13.37 -14.79 -3.80
C LEU A 248 14.31 -14.86 -4.98
N GLU A 249 14.76 -13.72 -5.42
CA GLU A 249 15.83 -13.52 -6.38
C GLU A 249 16.89 -12.59 -5.78
N GLN A 250 18.10 -12.67 -6.35
CA GLN A 250 19.20 -11.78 -5.97
C GLN A 250 19.76 -11.08 -7.21
N LYS A 251 19.97 -9.78 -7.10
CA LYS A 251 20.67 -8.98 -8.10
C LYS A 251 21.65 -8.03 -7.41
N GLY A 252 22.94 -8.27 -7.62
CA GLY A 252 23.98 -7.54 -6.92
C GLY A 252 23.85 -7.68 -5.41
N ASP A 253 23.76 -6.55 -4.72
CA ASP A 253 23.60 -6.43 -3.27
C ASP A 253 22.17 -6.69 -2.77
N ARG A 254 21.17 -6.80 -3.67
CA ARG A 254 19.77 -6.81 -3.27
C ARG A 254 19.13 -8.18 -3.38
N LYS A 255 18.29 -8.51 -2.41
CA LYS A 255 17.38 -9.66 -2.43
C LYS A 255 15.94 -9.14 -2.48
N TYR A 256 15.14 -9.67 -3.40
CA TYR A 256 13.78 -9.22 -3.65
C TYR A 256 12.85 -10.39 -3.95
N LEU A 257 11.55 -10.17 -3.79
CA LEU A 257 10.56 -11.19 -4.16
C LEU A 257 10.56 -11.38 -5.67
N SER A 258 10.65 -12.63 -6.12
CA SER A 258 10.35 -12.98 -7.50
C SER A 258 8.87 -12.72 -7.82
N ARG A 259 8.50 -12.72 -9.09
CA ARG A 259 7.06 -12.68 -9.47
C ARG A 259 6.25 -13.74 -8.73
N LYS A 260 6.77 -14.97 -8.68
CA LYS A 260 6.14 -16.07 -7.95
C LYS A 260 6.09 -15.80 -6.44
N GLY A 261 7.14 -15.24 -5.88
CA GLY A 261 7.23 -14.89 -4.46
C GLY A 261 6.24 -13.78 -4.02
N ILE A 262 5.93 -12.83 -4.90
CA ILE A 262 4.98 -11.77 -4.60
C ILE A 262 3.57 -12.34 -4.34
N HIS A 263 3.13 -13.35 -5.08
CA HIS A 263 1.81 -13.97 -4.90
C HIS A 263 1.62 -14.62 -3.53
N VAL A 264 2.70 -15.13 -2.96
CA VAL A 264 2.71 -15.76 -1.63
C VAL A 264 3.53 -14.95 -0.62
N SER A 265 3.64 -13.65 -0.87
CA SER A 265 4.52 -12.74 -0.14
C SER A 265 4.33 -12.78 1.38
N ASN A 266 3.10 -12.89 1.86
CA ASN A 266 2.83 -12.98 3.30
C ASN A 266 3.50 -14.22 3.92
N GLY A 267 3.46 -15.38 3.24
CA GLY A 267 4.13 -16.59 3.69
C GLY A 267 5.66 -16.46 3.66
N VAL A 268 6.21 -15.89 2.58
CA VAL A 268 7.66 -15.64 2.48
C VAL A 268 8.12 -14.67 3.56
N MET A 269 7.39 -13.56 3.75
CA MET A 269 7.73 -12.54 4.74
C MET A 269 7.61 -13.03 6.17
N ALA A 270 6.65 -13.93 6.47
CA ALA A 270 6.48 -14.51 7.80
C ALA A 270 7.68 -15.36 8.26
N ASP A 271 8.41 -15.98 7.33
CA ASP A 271 9.59 -16.78 7.64
C ASP A 271 10.78 -15.93 8.16
N PHE A 272 10.72 -14.59 8.03
CA PHE A 272 11.73 -13.66 8.57
C PHE A 272 11.44 -13.18 9.99
N LEU A 273 10.37 -13.62 10.61
CA LEU A 273 10.12 -13.36 12.04
C LEU A 273 11.12 -14.17 12.88
N LEU A 274 11.81 -13.51 13.83
CA LEU A 274 12.84 -14.10 14.69
C LEU A 274 12.29 -14.53 16.05
#